data_f1bc7349136495d57a3848cefd8f6d2d
#
_entry.id   f1bc7349136495d57a3848cefd8f6d2d
#
_cell.length_a   1.000
_cell.length_b   1.000
_cell.length_c   1.000
_cell.angle_alpha   90.00
_cell.angle_beta   90.00
_cell.angle_gamma   90.00
#
_symmetry.space_group_name_H-M   'P 1'
#
loop_
_entity.id
_entity.type
_entity.pdbx_description
1 polymer ?
#
loop_
_entity_poly.entity_id
_entity_poly.type
_entity_poly.pdbx_seq_one_letter_code
_entity_poly.pdbx_strand_id
1 'polypeptide(L)'
;TPEFTVAMSGYANGSGEPSHPLRIFIHTKQKERGYGPGNRNGYSNAEVDKLIEDGRASMDIEMGEKAFIKATEIAMQEYALLPIHHVVATWAAREGITYKNGALDSTFLHNVSKE
;
A
#
# COMPACT_ATOMS: atom_id res chain seq x y z
N THR A 1 22.60 2.99 -6.23
CA THR A 1 22.37 1.69 -5.55
C THR A 1 21.94 1.97 -4.11
N PRO A 2 20.92 1.28 -3.57
CA PRO A 2 20.57 1.42 -2.16
C PRO A 2 21.72 0.95 -1.27
N GLU A 3 21.98 1.66 -0.18
CA GLU A 3 23.03 1.31 0.79
C GLU A 3 22.59 0.24 1.81
N PHE A 4 21.47 -0.44 1.54
CA PHE A 4 20.91 -1.45 2.44
C PHE A 4 20.42 -2.68 1.66
N THR A 5 20.50 -3.84 2.29
CA THR A 5 20.00 -5.11 1.75
C THR A 5 18.51 -5.34 2.09
N VAL A 6 18.09 -4.90 3.25
CA VAL A 6 16.70 -5.02 3.75
C VAL A 6 16.27 -3.71 4.40
N ALA A 7 15.05 -3.30 4.13
CA ALA A 7 14.44 -2.14 4.78
C ALA A 7 13.02 -2.49 5.26
N MET A 8 12.68 -2.06 6.46
CA MET A 8 11.32 -2.16 6.98
C MET A 8 10.60 -0.83 6.76
N SER A 9 9.35 -0.88 6.31
CA SER A 9 8.52 0.30 6.11
C SER A 9 7.08 -0.02 6.50
N GLY A 10 6.39 0.97 7.04
CA GLY A 10 4.95 0.90 7.26
C GLY A 10 4.20 1.62 6.12
N TYR A 11 3.03 1.11 5.80
CA TYR A 11 2.12 1.75 4.86
C TYR A 11 0.67 1.54 5.28
N ALA A 12 -0.10 2.62 5.30
CA ALA A 12 -1.53 2.59 5.51
C ALA A 12 -2.26 2.89 4.19
N ASN A 13 -3.07 1.94 3.73
CA ASN A 13 -3.91 2.11 2.54
C ASN A 13 -5.33 2.48 2.97
N GLY A 14 -5.62 3.77 3.01
CA GLY A 14 -6.91 4.28 3.49
C GLY A 14 -8.11 3.95 2.63
N SER A 15 -7.91 3.65 1.36
CA SER A 15 -8.99 3.25 0.44
C SER A 15 -9.26 1.75 0.42
N GLY A 16 -8.32 0.92 0.93
CA GLY A 16 -8.37 -0.52 0.79
C GLY A 16 -8.10 -1.04 -0.64
N GLU A 17 -7.91 -0.13 -1.59
CA GLU A 17 -7.77 -0.43 -3.01
C GLU A 17 -6.32 -0.84 -3.34
N PRO A 18 -6.07 -2.00 -4.00
CA PRO A 18 -4.74 -2.58 -4.15
C PRO A 18 -3.85 -1.87 -5.19
N SER A 19 -4.40 -1.14 -6.14
CA SER A 19 -3.60 -0.52 -7.22
C SER A 19 -2.60 0.50 -6.70
N HIS A 20 -2.95 1.23 -5.65
CA HIS A 20 -2.11 2.28 -5.10
C HIS A 20 -0.80 1.73 -4.48
N PRO A 21 -0.83 0.76 -3.54
CA PRO A 21 0.40 0.16 -3.01
C PRO A 21 1.21 -0.58 -4.07
N LEU A 22 0.57 -1.28 -5.00
CA LEU A 22 1.27 -1.96 -6.10
C LEU A 22 2.04 -0.96 -6.97
N ARG A 23 1.41 0.14 -7.35
CA ARG A 23 2.04 1.21 -8.13
C ARG A 23 3.22 1.85 -7.40
N ILE A 24 3.12 2.03 -6.08
CA ILE A 24 4.13 2.75 -5.31
C ILE A 24 5.32 1.86 -4.97
N PHE A 25 5.09 0.64 -4.50
CA PHE A 25 6.14 -0.17 -3.88
C PHE A 25 6.65 -1.31 -4.77
N ILE A 26 5.82 -1.81 -5.69
CA ILE A 26 6.13 -2.99 -6.51
C ILE A 26 6.56 -2.61 -7.92
N HIS A 27 5.82 -1.71 -8.57
CA HIS A 27 6.12 -1.32 -9.95
C HIS A 27 7.56 -0.82 -10.09
N THR A 28 8.21 -1.17 -11.19
CA THR A 28 9.51 -0.65 -11.58
C THR A 28 9.51 0.88 -11.54
N LYS A 29 10.58 1.45 -11.03
CA LYS A 29 10.69 2.90 -10.84
C LYS A 29 10.72 3.63 -12.17
N GLN A 30 9.68 4.42 -12.45
CA GLN A 30 9.54 5.28 -13.63
C GLN A 30 9.11 6.68 -13.16
N LYS A 31 10.09 7.52 -12.84
CA LYS A 31 9.85 8.83 -12.20
C LYS A 31 8.90 9.72 -13.01
N GLU A 32 9.05 9.76 -14.32
CA GLU A 32 8.26 10.61 -15.21
C GLU A 32 6.78 10.19 -15.28
N ARG A 33 6.50 8.89 -15.12
CA ARG A 33 5.15 8.32 -15.11
C ARG A 33 4.55 8.19 -13.70
N GLY A 34 5.32 8.52 -12.67
CA GLY A 34 4.89 8.44 -11.27
C GLY A 34 4.77 7.00 -10.74
N TYR A 35 5.47 6.04 -11.34
CA TYR A 35 5.53 4.66 -10.87
C TYR A 35 6.73 4.41 -9.98
N GLY A 36 6.57 3.53 -8.99
CA GLY A 36 7.63 3.03 -8.13
C GLY A 36 8.33 4.07 -7.23
N PRO A 37 7.69 5.17 -6.76
CA PRO A 37 8.37 6.14 -5.92
C PRO A 37 8.83 5.56 -4.58
N GLY A 38 8.15 4.54 -4.07
CA GLY A 38 8.46 3.81 -2.85
C GLY A 38 9.22 2.49 -3.07
N ASN A 39 9.48 2.12 -4.31
CA ASN A 39 10.28 0.94 -4.64
C ASN A 39 11.76 1.25 -4.34
N ARG A 40 12.19 0.95 -3.11
CA ARG A 40 13.53 1.27 -2.60
C ARG A 40 14.52 0.13 -2.80
N ASN A 41 14.05 -1.10 -2.91
CA ASN A 41 14.86 -2.29 -3.14
C ASN A 41 15.26 -2.48 -4.62
N GLY A 42 14.70 -1.69 -5.53
CA GLY A 42 15.01 -1.76 -6.95
C GLY A 42 14.36 -2.96 -7.66
N TYR A 43 13.30 -3.53 -7.08
CA TYR A 43 12.55 -4.59 -7.75
C TYR A 43 12.06 -4.15 -9.13
N SER A 44 12.15 -5.05 -10.11
CA SER A 44 11.74 -4.79 -11.49
C SER A 44 11.33 -6.09 -12.16
N ASN A 45 10.09 -6.15 -12.62
CA ASN A 45 9.54 -7.26 -13.38
C ASN A 45 8.53 -6.72 -14.39
N ALA A 46 8.79 -6.89 -15.68
CA ALA A 46 7.99 -6.34 -16.77
C ALA A 46 6.56 -6.94 -16.83
N GLU A 47 6.39 -8.21 -16.43
CA GLU A 47 5.06 -8.83 -16.37
C GLU A 47 4.23 -8.20 -15.24
N VAL A 48 4.83 -8.01 -14.08
CA VAL A 48 4.19 -7.36 -12.92
C VAL A 48 3.82 -5.91 -13.26
N ASP A 49 4.73 -5.17 -13.87
CA ASP A 49 4.49 -3.79 -14.30
C ASP A 49 3.28 -3.71 -15.24
N LYS A 50 3.26 -4.60 -16.26
CA LYS A 50 2.15 -4.66 -17.19
C LYS A 50 0.82 -5.02 -16.53
N LEU A 51 0.79 -5.98 -15.63
CA LEU A 51 -0.42 -6.35 -14.89
C LEU A 51 -0.95 -5.19 -14.05
N ILE A 52 -0.07 -4.43 -13.40
CA ILE A 52 -0.46 -3.24 -12.64
C ILE A 52 -1.02 -2.16 -13.57
N GLU A 53 -0.38 -1.91 -14.71
CA GLU A 53 -0.85 -0.92 -15.69
C GLU A 53 -2.19 -1.33 -16.31
N ASP A 54 -2.32 -2.58 -16.75
CA ASP A 54 -3.55 -3.13 -17.34
C ASP A 54 -4.71 -3.10 -16.33
N GLY A 55 -4.48 -3.50 -15.09
CA GLY A 55 -5.48 -3.47 -14.03
C GLY A 55 -5.97 -2.05 -13.73
N ARG A 56 -5.09 -1.08 -13.74
CA ARG A 56 -5.44 0.34 -13.55
C ARG A 56 -6.15 0.98 -14.74
N ALA A 57 -5.88 0.51 -15.94
CA ALA A 57 -6.53 0.99 -17.17
C ALA A 57 -7.88 0.31 -17.43
N SER A 58 -8.16 -0.81 -16.76
CA SER A 58 -9.38 -1.57 -16.96
C SER A 58 -10.62 -0.79 -16.50
N MET A 59 -11.64 -0.76 -17.36
CA MET A 59 -12.99 -0.28 -17.01
C MET A 59 -13.83 -1.39 -16.37
N ASP A 60 -13.39 -2.64 -16.48
CA ASP A 60 -14.00 -3.80 -15.84
C ASP A 60 -13.31 -4.06 -14.50
N ILE A 61 -14.07 -3.92 -13.42
CA ILE A 61 -13.57 -4.05 -12.04
C ILE A 61 -13.02 -5.46 -11.81
N GLU A 62 -13.73 -6.51 -12.26
CA GLU A 62 -13.32 -7.89 -12.04
C GLU A 62 -12.03 -8.24 -12.78
N MET A 63 -11.86 -7.73 -14.01
CA MET A 63 -10.60 -7.88 -14.75
C MET A 63 -9.45 -7.14 -14.07
N GLY A 64 -9.71 -5.93 -13.58
CA GLY A 64 -8.72 -5.15 -12.83
C GLY A 64 -8.25 -5.87 -11.56
N GLU A 65 -9.18 -6.39 -10.77
CA GLU A 65 -8.87 -7.15 -9.55
C GLU A 65 -8.04 -8.41 -9.85
N LYS A 66 -8.40 -9.18 -10.88
CA LYS A 66 -7.64 -10.37 -11.30
C LYS A 66 -6.20 -10.01 -11.68
N ALA A 67 -6.01 -8.90 -12.38
CA ALA A 67 -4.67 -8.43 -12.74
C ALA A 67 -3.85 -8.06 -11.48
N PHE A 68 -4.45 -7.36 -10.51
CA PHE A 68 -3.77 -7.01 -9.26
C PHE A 68 -3.45 -8.23 -8.38
N ILE A 69 -4.35 -9.21 -8.32
CA ILE A 69 -4.10 -10.47 -7.61
C ILE A 69 -2.89 -11.17 -8.22
N LYS A 70 -2.88 -11.34 -9.55
CA LYS A 70 -1.76 -12.00 -10.24
C LYS A 70 -0.44 -11.23 -10.07
N ALA A 71 -0.46 -9.90 -10.18
CA ALA A 71 0.72 -9.07 -9.94
C ALA A 71 1.27 -9.25 -8.53
N THR A 72 0.38 -9.32 -7.54
CA THR A 72 0.74 -9.54 -6.13
C THR A 72 1.35 -10.92 -5.92
N GLU A 73 0.76 -11.97 -6.49
CA GLU A 73 1.26 -13.34 -6.40
C GLU A 73 2.69 -13.46 -6.94
N ILE A 74 2.95 -12.93 -8.13
CA ILE A 74 4.30 -12.95 -8.73
C ILE A 74 5.28 -12.17 -7.85
N ALA A 75 4.93 -10.96 -7.44
CA ALA A 75 5.80 -10.12 -6.61
C ALA A 75 6.12 -10.76 -5.26
N MET A 76 5.17 -11.46 -4.63
CA MET A 76 5.40 -12.18 -3.38
C MET A 76 6.29 -13.41 -3.58
N GLN A 77 6.10 -14.17 -4.67
CA GLN A 77 6.96 -15.31 -5.02
C GLN A 77 8.41 -14.90 -5.28
N GLU A 78 8.61 -13.69 -5.82
CA GLU A 78 9.93 -13.09 -6.07
C GLU A 78 10.49 -12.30 -4.88
N TYR A 79 9.82 -12.32 -3.74
CA TYR A 79 10.22 -11.61 -2.52
C TYR A 79 10.39 -10.10 -2.70
N ALA A 80 9.62 -9.49 -3.58
CA ALA A 80 9.61 -8.03 -3.76
C ALA A 80 9.22 -7.29 -2.48
N LEU A 81 8.29 -7.86 -1.71
CA LEU A 81 7.89 -7.43 -0.37
C LEU A 81 7.65 -8.64 0.52
N LEU A 82 7.93 -8.48 1.81
CA LEU A 82 7.64 -9.47 2.85
C LEU A 82 6.65 -8.84 3.84
N PRO A 83 5.34 -9.17 3.77
CA PRO A 83 4.38 -8.72 4.78
C PRO A 83 4.75 -9.30 6.15
N ILE A 84 4.92 -8.45 7.17
CA ILE A 84 5.34 -8.88 8.50
C ILE A 84 4.16 -8.90 9.46
N HIS A 85 3.44 -7.78 9.59
CA HIS A 85 2.30 -7.67 10.49
C HIS A 85 1.42 -6.46 10.14
N HIS A 86 0.21 -6.43 10.64
CA HIS A 86 -0.61 -5.23 10.67
C HIS A 86 -0.31 -4.43 11.92
N VAL A 87 -0.10 -3.13 11.73
CA VAL A 87 0.07 -2.21 12.86
C VAL A 87 -1.27 -2.03 13.57
N VAL A 88 -1.28 -2.18 14.89
CA VAL A 88 -2.42 -1.84 15.73
C VAL A 88 -2.23 -0.43 16.25
N ALA A 89 -3.08 0.49 15.81
CA ALA A 89 -3.07 1.85 16.32
C ALA A 89 -3.81 1.90 17.69
N THR A 90 -3.19 2.57 18.66
CA THR A 90 -3.78 2.76 19.98
C THR A 90 -3.89 4.25 20.30
N TRP A 91 -4.99 4.64 20.91
CA TRP A 91 -5.21 6.00 21.36
C TRP A 91 -5.44 6.01 22.88
N ALA A 92 -4.98 7.06 23.50
CA ALA A 92 -5.27 7.37 24.90
C ALA A 92 -5.97 8.73 24.98
N ALA A 93 -6.99 8.84 25.81
CA ALA A 93 -7.69 10.07 26.05
C ALA A 93 -7.84 10.31 27.57
N ARG A 94 -8.02 11.57 27.95
CA ARG A 94 -8.36 11.94 29.32
C ARG A 94 -9.79 11.45 29.65
N GLU A 95 -10.05 11.17 30.91
CA GLU A 95 -11.40 10.86 31.41
C GLU A 95 -12.43 11.90 30.93
N GLY A 96 -13.59 11.44 30.48
CA GLY A 96 -14.65 12.25 29.89
C GLY A 96 -14.43 12.65 28.44
N ILE A 97 -13.40 12.11 27.78
CA ILE A 97 -13.15 12.27 26.35
C ILE A 97 -13.17 10.91 25.67
N THR A 98 -14.03 10.75 24.69
CA THR A 98 -14.15 9.54 23.87
C THR A 98 -13.67 9.82 22.46
N TYR A 99 -12.89 8.89 21.89
CA TYR A 99 -12.45 8.92 20.51
C TYR A 99 -12.96 7.70 19.74
N LYS A 100 -13.72 7.94 18.67
CA LYS A 100 -14.10 6.90 17.71
C LYS A 100 -13.05 6.82 16.60
N ASN A 101 -12.19 5.80 16.62
CA ASN A 101 -11.23 5.64 15.55
C ASN A 101 -11.92 5.27 14.22
N GLY A 102 -11.35 5.75 13.12
CA GLY A 102 -11.72 5.36 11.77
C GLY A 102 -10.80 4.24 11.23
N ALA A 103 -10.97 3.92 9.96
CA ALA A 103 -10.13 2.94 9.25
C ALA A 103 -8.69 3.45 8.99
N LEU A 104 -8.44 4.74 9.15
CA LEU A 104 -7.14 5.36 8.93
C LEU A 104 -6.40 5.53 10.26
N ASP A 105 -5.08 5.38 10.21
CA ASP A 105 -4.17 5.68 11.32
C ASP A 105 -3.96 7.21 11.44
N SER A 106 -5.07 7.93 11.56
CA SER A 106 -5.09 9.38 11.67
C SER A 106 -6.15 9.82 12.67
N THR A 107 -5.77 10.75 13.53
CA THR A 107 -6.69 11.32 14.50
C THR A 107 -7.45 12.49 13.91
N PHE A 108 -8.77 12.35 13.80
CA PHE A 108 -9.66 13.41 13.31
C PHE A 108 -10.46 14.00 14.45
N LEU A 109 -10.46 15.32 14.54
CA LEU A 109 -11.17 16.04 15.62
C LEU A 109 -12.69 15.78 15.64
N HIS A 110 -13.30 15.54 14.47
CA HIS A 110 -14.73 15.24 14.38
C HIS A 110 -15.11 13.87 14.98
N ASN A 111 -14.13 13.02 15.25
CA ASN A 111 -14.31 11.73 15.94
C ASN A 111 -14.14 11.82 17.46
N VAL A 112 -13.84 13.02 17.98
CA VAL A 112 -13.70 13.27 19.41
C VAL A 112 -15.01 13.75 19.97
N SER A 113 -15.47 13.16 21.06
CA SER A 113 -16.65 13.59 21.81
C SER A 113 -16.33 13.73 23.29
N LYS A 114 -17.07 14.62 23.95
CA LYS A 114 -17.05 14.74 25.40
C LYS A 114 -18.31 14.04 25.95
N GLU A 115 -18.13 13.18 26.92
CA GLU A 115 -19.21 12.58 27.70
C GLU A 115 -19.78 13.55 28.72
#